data_04c44de200fc09c294192f363c50a45c
#
_entry.id   04c44de200fc09c294192f363c50a45c
#
_cell.length_a   1.000
_cell.length_b   1.000
_cell.length_c   1.000
_cell.angle_alpha   90.00
_cell.angle_beta   90.00
_cell.angle_gamma   90.00
#
_symmetry.space_group_name_H-M   'P 1'
#
loop_
_entity.id
_entity.type
_entity.pdbx_description
1 polymer ?
#
loop_
_entity_poly.entity_id
_entity_poly.type
_entity_poly.pdbx_seq_one_letter_code
_entity_poly.pdbx_strand_id
1 'polypeptide(L)'
;MTALSDADIEAIERATVEAVAPEAKEEWSGWLLPFDHGTISRAKAAVPLRHAPFDAEGVIDAIETRYRDRGLAPAFRLADVPPFEPIARLLAARGYHGAKASIVQTASVGHMRNVTSAPPADVDDTPDVGWAAMFLGEGFEPVDGANRVRALTRAPDSRYASLRIDGRTVACGTIAFGHGWASIHGMRTEMAHRGQGHAARVLAGLAGAAQARGVTRVFLQVEADNPAAHALYRRAGFRSAWHYRYWQTN
;
A
#
# COMPACT_ATOMS: atom_id res chain seq x y z
N MET A 1 -20.49 3.56 6.14
CA MET A 1 -19.68 2.31 6.33
C MET A 1 -19.65 2.01 7.81
N THR A 2 -19.90 0.78 8.21
CA THR A 2 -19.73 0.29 9.58
C THR A 2 -18.25 0.45 9.99
N ALA A 3 -17.98 0.64 11.28
CA ALA A 3 -16.61 0.64 11.80
C ALA A 3 -15.92 -0.68 11.41
N LEU A 4 -14.63 -0.62 11.08
CA LEU A 4 -13.85 -1.81 10.76
C LEU A 4 -13.70 -2.69 12.01
N SER A 5 -13.89 -3.99 11.84
CA SER A 5 -13.63 -4.99 12.88
C SER A 5 -12.13 -5.30 12.99
N ASP A 6 -11.71 -5.96 14.08
CA ASP A 6 -10.34 -6.47 14.21
C ASP A 6 -9.97 -7.42 13.07
N ALA A 7 -10.93 -8.23 12.60
CA ALA A 7 -10.73 -9.10 11.44
C ALA A 7 -10.51 -8.31 10.14
N ASP A 8 -11.15 -7.15 9.97
CA ASP A 8 -10.90 -6.27 8.83
C ASP A 8 -9.51 -5.63 8.91
N ILE A 9 -9.08 -5.19 10.09
CA ILE A 9 -7.74 -4.64 10.31
C ILE A 9 -6.69 -5.69 9.96
N GLU A 10 -6.80 -6.90 10.51
CA GLU A 10 -5.90 -8.02 10.23
C GLU A 10 -5.85 -8.33 8.73
N ALA A 11 -7.01 -8.42 8.08
CA ALA A 11 -7.13 -8.70 6.65
C ALA A 11 -6.44 -7.62 5.79
N ILE A 12 -6.61 -6.34 6.12
CA ILE A 12 -5.99 -5.21 5.42
C ILE A 12 -4.46 -5.23 5.62
N GLU A 13 -3.97 -5.50 6.84
CA GLU A 13 -2.54 -5.56 7.12
C GLU A 13 -1.85 -6.71 6.37
N ARG A 14 -2.47 -7.89 6.32
CA ARG A 14 -2.00 -9.04 5.53
C ARG A 14 -2.00 -8.73 4.04
N ALA A 15 -3.12 -8.24 3.50
CA ALA A 15 -3.23 -7.86 2.09
C ALA A 15 -2.23 -6.77 1.69
N THR A 16 -1.92 -5.84 2.60
CA THR A 16 -0.90 -4.80 2.39
C THR A 16 0.49 -5.38 2.15
N VAL A 17 0.90 -6.35 2.95
CA VAL A 17 2.22 -6.99 2.84
C VAL A 17 2.27 -7.89 1.60
N GLU A 18 1.21 -8.66 1.35
CA GLU A 18 1.15 -9.57 0.19
C GLU A 18 1.18 -8.84 -1.14
N ALA A 19 0.55 -7.66 -1.23
CA ALA A 19 0.54 -6.85 -2.44
C ALA A 19 1.90 -6.26 -2.84
N VAL A 20 2.91 -6.33 -1.99
CA VAL A 20 4.30 -5.94 -2.29
C VAL A 20 5.26 -7.13 -2.28
N ALA A 21 4.73 -8.33 -2.08
CA ALA A 21 5.40 -9.62 -2.17
C ALA A 21 6.84 -9.61 -1.64
N PRO A 22 7.09 -9.45 -0.33
CA PRO A 22 8.42 -9.49 0.25
C PRO A 22 9.13 -10.83 -0.06
N GLU A 23 10.45 -10.86 -0.01
CA GLU A 23 11.26 -12.07 -0.25
C GLU A 23 10.92 -13.19 0.73
N ALA A 24 10.64 -12.85 1.98
CA ALA A 24 10.15 -13.76 3.01
C ALA A 24 9.21 -13.04 3.98
N LYS A 25 8.40 -13.80 4.69
CA LYS A 25 7.57 -13.28 5.79
C LYS A 25 7.46 -14.30 6.91
N GLU A 26 7.31 -13.84 8.14
CA GLU A 26 7.12 -14.65 9.34
C GLU A 26 5.96 -14.06 10.16
N GLU A 27 5.15 -14.89 10.76
CA GLU A 27 4.21 -14.47 11.79
C GLU A 27 4.77 -14.83 13.16
N TRP A 28 4.78 -13.85 14.05
CA TRP A 28 5.25 -14.07 15.40
C TRP A 28 4.46 -13.20 16.39
N SER A 29 3.86 -13.85 17.37
CA SER A 29 3.18 -13.17 18.49
C SER A 29 2.17 -12.08 18.08
N GLY A 30 1.39 -12.31 17.02
CA GLY A 30 0.40 -11.37 16.49
C GLY A 30 0.98 -10.25 15.62
N TRP A 31 2.24 -10.39 15.22
CA TRP A 31 2.91 -9.51 14.26
C TRP A 31 3.18 -10.23 12.95
N LEU A 32 3.12 -9.50 11.86
CA LEU A 32 3.61 -9.92 10.55
C LEU A 32 4.94 -9.22 10.27
N LEU A 33 5.97 -10.01 10.03
CA LEU A 33 7.33 -9.57 9.81
C LEU A 33 7.72 -9.84 8.36
N PRO A 34 7.60 -8.88 7.46
CA PRO A 34 8.11 -9.01 6.10
C PRO A 34 9.61 -8.74 6.06
N PHE A 35 10.34 -9.52 5.27
CA PHE A 35 11.77 -9.41 5.05
C PHE A 35 12.06 -9.19 3.57
N ASP A 36 12.70 -8.09 3.23
CA ASP A 36 13.02 -7.71 1.85
C ASP A 36 14.22 -6.76 1.82
N HIS A 37 15.11 -6.93 0.84
CA HIS A 37 16.28 -6.07 0.65
C HIS A 37 15.98 -4.86 -0.25
N GLY A 38 14.78 -4.75 -0.78
CA GLY A 38 14.36 -3.64 -1.64
C GLY A 38 14.11 -2.33 -0.91
N THR A 39 13.57 -1.36 -1.64
CA THR A 39 13.34 0.00 -1.14
C THR A 39 11.93 0.22 -0.58
N ILE A 40 10.99 -0.72 -0.80
CA ILE A 40 9.59 -0.57 -0.41
C ILE A 40 9.44 -0.79 1.09
N SER A 41 9.13 0.28 1.84
CA SER A 41 9.00 0.23 3.30
C SER A 41 7.96 -0.81 3.78
N ARG A 42 6.85 -1.02 3.05
CA ARG A 42 5.82 -2.02 3.39
C ARG A 42 6.31 -3.47 3.31
N ALA A 43 7.31 -3.73 2.48
CA ALA A 43 7.89 -5.05 2.31
C ALA A 43 8.94 -5.39 3.38
N LYS A 44 9.31 -4.45 4.26
CA LYS A 44 10.39 -4.63 5.23
C LYS A 44 10.14 -4.03 6.63
N ALA A 45 8.91 -3.66 6.95
CA ALA A 45 8.57 -3.14 8.27
C ALA A 45 7.59 -4.08 8.98
N ALA A 46 7.95 -4.52 10.18
CA ALA A 46 7.10 -5.31 11.04
C ALA A 46 5.80 -4.56 11.35
N VAL A 47 4.67 -5.25 11.33
CA VAL A 47 3.36 -4.66 11.56
C VAL A 47 2.54 -5.53 12.51
N PRO A 48 1.89 -4.96 13.53
CA PRO A 48 0.94 -5.69 14.36
C PRO A 48 -0.34 -5.97 13.56
N LEU A 49 -0.87 -7.18 13.67
CA LEU A 49 -2.08 -7.59 12.97
C LEU A 49 -3.37 -7.10 13.62
N ARG A 50 -3.30 -6.58 14.84
CA ARG A 50 -4.44 -6.03 15.60
C ARG A 50 -4.04 -4.71 16.27
N HIS A 51 -4.99 -3.81 16.42
CA HIS A 51 -4.81 -2.55 17.14
C HIS A 51 -5.09 -2.76 18.65
N ALA A 52 -4.38 -3.69 19.29
CA ALA A 52 -4.53 -4.06 20.69
C ALA A 52 -3.22 -3.89 21.46
N PRO A 53 -3.26 -3.67 22.79
CA PRO A 53 -2.06 -3.59 23.62
C PRO A 53 -1.27 -4.90 23.61
N PHE A 54 0.05 -4.81 23.78
CA PHE A 54 0.97 -5.95 23.94
C PHE A 54 2.20 -5.55 24.79
N ASP A 55 3.00 -6.53 25.20
CA ASP A 55 4.27 -6.30 25.86
C ASP A 55 5.27 -5.64 24.88
N ALA A 56 5.51 -4.35 25.05
CA ALA A 56 6.30 -3.57 24.10
C ALA A 56 7.81 -3.93 24.16
N GLU A 57 8.38 -4.18 25.32
CA GLU A 57 9.83 -4.43 25.47
C GLU A 57 10.24 -5.75 24.84
N GLY A 58 9.62 -6.85 25.25
CA GLY A 58 9.93 -8.18 24.72
C GLY A 58 9.65 -8.29 23.22
N VAL A 59 8.63 -7.59 22.72
CA VAL A 59 8.28 -7.58 21.30
C VAL A 59 9.34 -6.87 20.47
N ILE A 60 9.81 -5.68 20.87
CA ILE A 60 10.83 -4.95 20.12
C ILE A 60 12.11 -5.78 20.03
N ASP A 61 12.61 -6.30 21.15
CA ASP A 61 13.86 -7.09 21.19
C ASP A 61 13.78 -8.33 20.27
N ALA A 62 12.65 -9.04 20.31
CA ALA A 62 12.44 -10.21 19.50
C ALA A 62 12.35 -9.90 17.99
N ILE A 63 11.71 -8.80 17.62
CA ILE A 63 11.64 -8.35 16.22
C ILE A 63 13.00 -7.87 15.74
N GLU A 64 13.69 -7.04 16.50
CA GLU A 64 15.03 -6.55 16.17
C GLU A 64 16.00 -7.70 15.92
N THR A 65 16.00 -8.73 16.77
CA THR A 65 16.82 -9.93 16.60
C THR A 65 16.54 -10.61 15.28
N ARG A 66 15.25 -10.87 14.95
CA ARG A 66 14.86 -11.55 13.71
C ARG A 66 15.29 -10.82 12.44
N TYR A 67 15.23 -9.48 12.44
CA TYR A 67 15.71 -8.68 11.31
C TYR A 67 17.24 -8.70 11.22
N ARG A 68 17.95 -8.51 12.34
CA ARG A 68 19.42 -8.53 12.38
C ARG A 68 20.00 -9.88 11.98
N ASP A 69 19.39 -10.99 12.40
CA ASP A 69 19.79 -12.36 12.02
C ASP A 69 19.71 -12.59 10.49
N ARG A 70 18.91 -11.78 9.80
CA ARG A 70 18.79 -11.79 8.33
C ARG A 70 19.59 -10.68 7.63
N GLY A 71 20.42 -9.96 8.36
CA GLY A 71 21.20 -8.83 7.84
C GLY A 71 20.35 -7.62 7.45
N LEU A 72 19.12 -7.51 7.98
CA LEU A 72 18.21 -6.43 7.69
C LEU A 72 18.13 -5.41 8.84
N ALA A 73 17.99 -4.13 8.52
CA ALA A 73 17.70 -3.10 9.50
C ALA A 73 16.25 -3.27 10.01
N PRO A 74 16.03 -3.35 11.34
CA PRO A 74 14.69 -3.41 11.89
C PRO A 74 13.90 -2.14 11.57
N ALA A 75 12.63 -2.32 11.16
CA ALA A 75 11.69 -1.23 10.96
C ALA A 75 10.30 -1.67 11.41
N PHE A 76 9.50 -0.73 11.90
CA PHE A 76 8.15 -1.00 12.37
C PHE A 76 7.16 -0.10 11.63
N ARG A 77 5.96 -0.60 11.36
CA ARG A 77 4.84 0.16 10.81
C ARG A 77 3.70 0.14 11.82
N LEU A 78 3.49 1.27 12.50
CA LEU A 78 2.52 1.37 13.58
C LEU A 78 1.39 2.34 13.23
N ALA A 79 0.16 1.93 13.49
CA ALA A 79 -0.99 2.81 13.46
C ALA A 79 -0.89 3.87 14.60
N ASP A 80 -1.35 5.08 14.31
CA ASP A 80 -1.43 6.16 15.30
C ASP A 80 -2.69 5.98 16.16
N VAL A 81 -2.68 4.97 17.03
CA VAL A 81 -3.79 4.60 17.92
C VAL A 81 -3.31 4.47 19.36
N PRO A 82 -4.17 4.75 20.38
CA PRO A 82 -3.76 4.74 21.78
C PRO A 82 -3.05 3.46 22.25
N PRO A 83 -3.46 2.24 21.85
CA PRO A 83 -2.76 1.01 22.24
C PRO A 83 -1.27 0.97 21.84
N PHE A 84 -0.85 1.74 20.84
CA PHE A 84 0.53 1.74 20.35
C PHE A 84 1.39 2.91 20.88
N GLU A 85 0.85 3.80 21.71
CA GLU A 85 1.64 4.86 22.34
C GLU A 85 2.80 4.35 23.18
N PRO A 86 2.66 3.27 23.98
CA PRO A 86 3.78 2.74 24.77
C PRO A 86 4.94 2.26 23.91
N ILE A 87 4.66 1.49 22.84
CA ILE A 87 5.71 1.01 21.93
C ILE A 87 6.34 2.16 21.14
N ALA A 88 5.54 3.15 20.69
CA ALA A 88 6.08 4.31 19.99
C ALA A 88 7.07 5.12 20.84
N ARG A 89 6.77 5.30 22.14
CA ARG A 89 7.69 5.95 23.10
C ARG A 89 8.96 5.14 23.32
N LEU A 90 8.82 3.83 23.42
CA LEU A 90 9.99 2.95 23.62
C LEU A 90 10.88 2.91 22.37
N LEU A 91 10.30 2.87 21.17
CA LEU A 91 11.04 2.97 19.90
C LEU A 91 11.79 4.32 19.83
N ALA A 92 11.14 5.43 20.18
CA ALA A 92 11.80 6.73 20.23
C ALA A 92 12.99 6.76 21.21
N ALA A 93 12.83 6.17 22.41
CA ALA A 93 13.91 6.05 23.40
C ALA A 93 15.08 5.19 22.90
N ARG A 94 14.86 4.26 21.97
CA ARG A 94 15.86 3.42 21.30
C ARG A 94 16.45 4.05 20.03
N GLY A 95 16.14 5.31 19.75
CA GLY A 95 16.69 6.05 18.59
C GLY A 95 15.95 5.82 17.28
N TYR A 96 14.78 5.19 17.30
CA TYR A 96 13.90 5.17 16.13
C TYR A 96 13.17 6.50 15.98
N HIS A 97 12.95 6.93 14.76
CA HIS A 97 12.14 8.11 14.46
C HIS A 97 10.96 7.75 13.54
N GLY A 98 9.84 8.42 13.77
CA GLY A 98 8.64 8.27 12.94
C GLY A 98 8.79 9.02 11.62
N ALA A 99 8.59 8.32 10.51
CA ALA A 99 8.70 8.86 9.16
C ALA A 99 7.51 8.46 8.29
N LYS A 100 7.32 9.14 7.15
CA LYS A 100 6.35 8.79 6.11
C LYS A 100 4.93 8.60 6.66
N ALA A 101 4.42 9.62 7.38
CA ALA A 101 3.04 9.61 7.85
C ALA A 101 2.08 9.31 6.69
N SER A 102 1.27 8.29 6.85
CA SER A 102 0.40 7.75 5.81
C SER A 102 -0.99 7.42 6.37
N ILE A 103 -1.96 7.31 5.50
CA ILE A 103 -3.34 7.02 5.86
C ILE A 103 -3.80 5.76 5.12
N VAL A 104 -4.35 4.81 5.84
CA VAL A 104 -5.16 3.74 5.25
C VAL A 104 -6.54 4.30 5.00
N GLN A 105 -7.02 4.18 3.77
CA GLN A 105 -8.36 4.59 3.37
C GLN A 105 -9.13 3.43 2.78
N THR A 106 -10.42 3.35 3.04
CA THR A 106 -11.31 2.27 2.56
C THR A 106 -12.51 2.84 1.80
N ALA A 107 -12.99 2.08 0.80
CA ALA A 107 -14.19 2.40 0.05
C ALA A 107 -14.97 1.13 -0.35
N SER A 108 -16.16 1.30 -0.90
CA SER A 108 -16.78 0.26 -1.69
C SER A 108 -16.27 0.31 -3.13
N VAL A 109 -16.12 -0.85 -3.76
CA VAL A 109 -15.73 -0.96 -5.17
C VAL A 109 -16.75 -0.25 -6.08
N GLY A 110 -18.03 -0.27 -5.72
CA GLY A 110 -19.09 0.44 -6.46
C GLY A 110 -18.88 1.96 -6.50
N HIS A 111 -18.51 2.58 -5.37
CA HIS A 111 -18.19 4.01 -5.35
C HIS A 111 -16.93 4.32 -6.16
N MET A 112 -15.89 3.50 -6.03
CA MET A 112 -14.65 3.66 -6.79
C MET A 112 -14.91 3.55 -8.30
N ARG A 113 -15.79 2.62 -8.74
CA ARG A 113 -16.16 2.44 -10.15
C ARG A 113 -16.80 3.69 -10.77
N ASN A 114 -17.57 4.42 -9.98
CA ASN A 114 -18.35 5.59 -10.41
C ASN A 114 -17.59 6.92 -10.22
N VAL A 115 -16.26 6.90 -10.00
CA VAL A 115 -15.46 8.11 -9.79
C VAL A 115 -15.39 9.02 -11.03
N THR A 116 -15.67 8.48 -12.20
CA THR A 116 -15.72 9.20 -13.49
C THR A 116 -16.73 8.56 -14.44
N SER A 117 -17.31 9.37 -15.33
CA SER A 117 -18.12 8.93 -16.47
C SER A 117 -17.29 8.68 -17.72
N ALA A 118 -16.01 9.10 -17.74
CA ALA A 118 -15.13 8.84 -18.87
C ALA A 118 -14.81 7.33 -18.98
N PRO A 119 -14.49 6.81 -20.18
CA PRO A 119 -14.10 5.42 -20.36
C PRO A 119 -12.98 5.01 -19.41
N PRO A 120 -13.09 3.86 -18.75
CA PRO A 120 -12.05 3.38 -17.82
C PRO A 120 -10.75 3.08 -18.57
N ALA A 121 -9.65 2.98 -17.83
CA ALA A 121 -8.38 2.45 -18.35
C ALA A 121 -8.50 0.94 -18.63
N ASP A 122 -7.69 0.44 -19.56
CA ASP A 122 -7.54 -0.99 -19.82
C ASP A 122 -6.89 -1.67 -18.62
N VAL A 123 -7.28 -2.92 -18.36
CA VAL A 123 -6.76 -3.71 -17.25
C VAL A 123 -6.33 -5.08 -17.73
N ASP A 124 -5.08 -5.42 -17.50
CA ASP A 124 -4.45 -6.66 -17.94
C ASP A 124 -4.05 -7.55 -16.77
N ASP A 125 -3.90 -8.84 -17.00
CA ASP A 125 -3.45 -9.84 -16.03
C ASP A 125 -1.94 -9.72 -15.73
N THR A 126 -1.19 -9.17 -16.68
CA THR A 126 0.26 -8.96 -16.57
C THR A 126 0.61 -7.52 -16.97
N PRO A 127 1.62 -6.91 -16.32
CA PRO A 127 2.05 -5.58 -16.70
C PRO A 127 2.80 -5.60 -18.03
N ASP A 128 2.55 -4.61 -18.87
CA ASP A 128 3.31 -4.40 -20.10
C ASP A 128 4.52 -3.47 -19.87
N VAL A 129 5.32 -3.31 -20.91
CA VAL A 129 6.51 -2.43 -20.89
C VAL A 129 6.13 -0.97 -20.61
N GLY A 130 4.97 -0.52 -21.12
CA GLY A 130 4.47 0.84 -20.89
C GLY A 130 4.09 1.08 -19.44
N TRP A 131 3.43 0.10 -18.79
CA TRP A 131 3.13 0.15 -17.37
C TRP A 131 4.42 0.22 -16.53
N ALA A 132 5.41 -0.64 -16.81
CA ALA A 132 6.67 -0.67 -16.10
C ALA A 132 7.46 0.64 -16.27
N ALA A 133 7.47 1.22 -17.47
CA ALA A 133 8.17 2.46 -17.79
C ALA A 133 7.65 3.65 -16.94
N MET A 134 6.40 3.62 -16.49
CA MET A 134 5.83 4.64 -15.61
C MET A 134 6.57 4.77 -14.26
N PHE A 135 7.28 3.76 -13.83
CA PHE A 135 8.07 3.75 -12.57
C PHE A 135 9.55 4.04 -12.80
N LEU A 136 10.01 4.04 -14.05
CA LEU A 136 11.42 4.28 -14.43
C LEU A 136 11.63 5.67 -15.03
N GLY A 137 10.55 6.44 -15.21
CA GLY A 137 10.57 7.76 -15.81
C GLY A 137 10.83 8.90 -14.81
N GLU A 138 10.55 10.11 -15.24
CA GLU A 138 10.74 11.34 -14.48
C GLU A 138 10.06 11.30 -13.09
N GLY A 139 10.80 11.75 -12.07
CA GLY A 139 10.33 11.82 -10.69
C GLY A 139 10.46 10.52 -9.90
N PHE A 140 11.20 9.52 -10.43
CA PHE A 140 11.66 8.36 -9.67
C PHE A 140 13.19 8.28 -9.64
N GLU A 141 13.70 7.86 -8.47
CA GLU A 141 15.05 7.35 -8.38
C GLU A 141 15.06 5.96 -9.06
N PRO A 142 16.02 5.67 -9.97
CA PRO A 142 15.98 4.45 -10.81
C PRO A 142 15.94 3.14 -10.03
N VAL A 143 16.67 3.05 -8.90
CA VAL A 143 16.70 1.84 -8.06
C VAL A 143 15.35 1.64 -7.36
N ASP A 144 14.76 2.71 -6.83
CA ASP A 144 13.42 2.64 -6.20
C ASP A 144 12.36 2.26 -7.25
N GLY A 145 12.40 2.86 -8.43
CA GLY A 145 11.49 2.53 -9.53
C GLY A 145 11.56 1.05 -9.92
N ALA A 146 12.76 0.53 -10.13
CA ALA A 146 12.98 -0.89 -10.47
C ALA A 146 12.50 -1.83 -9.34
N ASN A 147 12.74 -1.50 -8.09
CA ASN A 147 12.23 -2.26 -6.93
C ASN A 147 10.70 -2.25 -6.89
N ARG A 148 10.04 -1.13 -7.20
CA ARG A 148 8.57 -1.04 -7.26
C ARG A 148 7.99 -1.92 -8.35
N VAL A 149 8.56 -1.86 -9.57
CA VAL A 149 8.16 -2.76 -10.66
C VAL A 149 8.28 -4.20 -10.19
N ARG A 150 9.46 -4.63 -9.70
CA ARG A 150 9.71 -5.99 -9.26
C ARG A 150 8.72 -6.45 -8.19
N ALA A 151 8.48 -5.66 -7.15
CA ALA A 151 7.59 -6.04 -6.05
C ALA A 151 6.13 -6.15 -6.50
N LEU A 152 5.63 -5.18 -7.27
CA LEU A 152 4.24 -5.17 -7.74
C LEU A 152 3.98 -6.27 -8.78
N THR A 153 4.97 -6.63 -9.61
CA THR A 153 4.83 -7.70 -10.61
C THR A 153 5.00 -9.10 -10.02
N ARG A 154 5.71 -9.23 -8.91
CA ARG A 154 5.87 -10.47 -8.16
C ARG A 154 4.65 -10.80 -7.28
N ALA A 155 3.84 -9.80 -6.94
CA ALA A 155 2.69 -9.97 -6.07
C ALA A 155 1.65 -10.91 -6.71
N PRO A 156 1.20 -11.94 -6.00
CA PRO A 156 0.19 -12.86 -6.53
C PRO A 156 -1.14 -12.13 -6.71
N ASP A 157 -1.96 -12.66 -7.61
CA ASP A 157 -3.34 -12.24 -7.80
C ASP A 157 -3.54 -10.72 -8.01
N SER A 158 -2.67 -10.14 -8.85
CA SER A 158 -2.71 -8.71 -9.19
C SER A 158 -3.26 -8.47 -10.60
N ARG A 159 -3.75 -7.25 -10.85
CA ARG A 159 -4.14 -6.74 -12.18
C ARG A 159 -3.54 -5.35 -12.37
N TYR A 160 -3.25 -5.02 -13.62
CA TYR A 160 -2.46 -3.85 -13.98
C TYR A 160 -3.27 -2.97 -14.94
N ALA A 161 -3.56 -1.75 -14.51
CA ALA A 161 -4.28 -0.79 -15.33
C ALA A 161 -3.32 0.13 -16.07
N SER A 162 -3.57 0.34 -17.36
CA SER A 162 -2.85 1.28 -18.22
C SER A 162 -3.82 2.17 -18.97
N LEU A 163 -3.63 3.49 -18.85
CA LEU A 163 -4.31 4.46 -19.71
C LEU A 163 -3.33 4.94 -20.76
N ARG A 164 -3.69 4.73 -22.02
CA ARG A 164 -2.84 5.09 -23.15
C ARG A 164 -3.43 6.26 -23.94
N ILE A 165 -2.55 7.16 -24.39
CA ILE A 165 -2.83 8.23 -25.36
C ILE A 165 -1.81 8.08 -26.48
N ASP A 166 -2.27 8.02 -27.71
CA ASP A 166 -1.44 7.82 -28.91
C ASP A 166 -0.46 6.63 -28.76
N GLY A 167 -0.96 5.53 -28.18
CA GLY A 167 -0.21 4.30 -27.97
C GLY A 167 0.78 4.31 -26.79
N ARG A 168 0.94 5.44 -26.09
CA ARG A 168 1.84 5.61 -24.95
C ARG A 168 1.07 5.58 -23.62
N THR A 169 1.53 4.81 -22.65
CA THR A 169 0.97 4.80 -21.30
C THR A 169 1.29 6.11 -20.58
N VAL A 170 0.26 6.84 -20.18
CA VAL A 170 0.37 8.14 -19.49
C VAL A 170 -0.14 8.10 -18.04
N ALA A 171 -0.90 7.07 -17.70
CA ALA A 171 -1.29 6.82 -16.30
C ALA A 171 -1.43 5.31 -16.08
N CYS A 172 -1.10 4.86 -14.88
CA CYS A 172 -1.19 3.45 -14.51
C CYS A 172 -1.56 3.25 -13.04
N GLY A 173 -1.85 2.02 -12.69
CA GLY A 173 -2.10 1.58 -11.33
C GLY A 173 -2.18 0.06 -11.25
N THR A 174 -2.19 -0.47 -10.02
CA THR A 174 -2.28 -1.90 -9.75
C THR A 174 -3.35 -2.15 -8.71
N ILE A 175 -4.08 -3.23 -8.86
CA ILE A 175 -4.96 -3.78 -7.84
C ILE A 175 -4.48 -5.19 -7.50
N ALA A 176 -4.36 -5.50 -6.21
CA ALA A 176 -4.09 -6.85 -5.72
C ALA A 176 -5.27 -7.34 -4.89
N PHE A 177 -5.50 -8.65 -4.88
CA PHE A 177 -6.62 -9.27 -4.19
C PHE A 177 -6.11 -10.20 -3.09
N GLY A 178 -6.67 -10.09 -1.89
CA GLY A 178 -6.33 -10.94 -0.77
C GLY A 178 -7.21 -10.67 0.45
N HIS A 179 -7.44 -11.70 1.26
CA HIS A 179 -8.15 -11.60 2.54
C HIS A 179 -9.53 -10.91 2.46
N GLY A 180 -10.25 -11.08 1.35
CA GLY A 180 -11.59 -10.48 1.13
C GLY A 180 -11.57 -8.98 0.79
N TRP A 181 -10.41 -8.43 0.48
CA TRP A 181 -10.21 -7.04 0.07
C TRP A 181 -9.51 -6.94 -1.28
N ALA A 182 -9.78 -5.83 -1.98
CA ALA A 182 -8.94 -5.34 -3.07
C ALA A 182 -8.05 -4.21 -2.53
N SER A 183 -6.79 -4.17 -2.95
CA SER A 183 -5.85 -3.12 -2.54
C SER A 183 -5.26 -2.40 -3.73
N ILE A 184 -5.29 -1.05 -3.71
CA ILE A 184 -4.79 -0.21 -4.82
C ILE A 184 -3.35 0.21 -4.52
N HIS A 185 -2.48 0.02 -5.49
CA HIS A 185 -1.05 0.33 -5.40
C HIS A 185 -0.54 1.00 -6.68
N GLY A 186 0.62 1.65 -6.58
CA GLY A 186 1.37 2.12 -7.75
C GLY A 186 0.63 3.09 -8.64
N MET A 187 -0.34 3.85 -8.12
CA MET A 187 -1.05 4.88 -8.89
C MET A 187 -0.08 5.94 -9.38
N ARG A 188 -0.05 6.15 -10.70
CA ARG A 188 0.86 7.08 -11.35
C ARG A 188 0.21 7.80 -12.51
N THR A 189 0.54 9.06 -12.70
CA THR A 189 0.21 9.85 -13.90
C THR A 189 1.42 10.70 -14.25
N GLU A 190 1.85 10.66 -15.50
CA GLU A 190 2.94 11.50 -16.01
C GLU A 190 2.67 12.98 -15.73
N MET A 191 3.72 13.76 -15.45
CA MET A 191 3.57 15.15 -15.02
C MET A 191 2.80 15.99 -16.05
N ALA A 192 3.12 15.85 -17.33
CA ALA A 192 2.45 16.56 -18.43
C ALA A 192 0.95 16.20 -18.59
N HIS A 193 0.52 15.08 -18.04
CA HIS A 193 -0.85 14.56 -18.16
C HIS A 193 -1.65 14.65 -16.85
N ARG A 194 -1.11 15.33 -15.82
CA ARG A 194 -1.84 15.53 -14.56
C ARG A 194 -2.98 16.52 -14.71
N GLY A 195 -3.96 16.46 -13.80
CA GLY A 195 -5.13 17.36 -13.83
C GLY A 195 -6.20 17.01 -14.89
N GLN A 196 -5.98 16.02 -15.74
CA GLN A 196 -6.85 15.66 -16.87
C GLN A 196 -7.80 14.48 -16.56
N GLY A 197 -7.91 14.05 -15.31
CA GLY A 197 -8.83 12.98 -14.90
C GLY A 197 -8.33 11.54 -15.15
N HIS A 198 -7.11 11.35 -15.65
CA HIS A 198 -6.57 10.03 -16.03
C HIS A 198 -6.50 9.04 -14.86
N ALA A 199 -6.07 9.50 -13.67
CA ALA A 199 -6.05 8.68 -12.47
C ALA A 199 -7.44 8.17 -12.05
N ALA A 200 -8.50 8.95 -12.30
CA ALA A 200 -9.88 8.50 -12.06
C ALA A 200 -10.30 7.38 -13.03
N ARG A 201 -9.88 7.44 -14.29
CA ARG A 201 -10.10 6.38 -15.29
C ARG A 201 -9.35 5.10 -14.94
N VAL A 202 -8.12 5.21 -14.39
CA VAL A 202 -7.37 4.07 -13.86
C VAL A 202 -8.12 3.43 -12.69
N LEU A 203 -8.58 4.21 -11.70
CA LEU A 203 -9.40 3.68 -10.59
C LEU A 203 -10.67 2.99 -11.07
N ALA A 204 -11.36 3.57 -12.06
CA ALA A 204 -12.57 2.98 -12.63
C ALA A 204 -12.30 1.63 -13.32
N GLY A 205 -11.16 1.49 -14.03
CA GLY A 205 -10.73 0.23 -14.62
C GLY A 205 -10.44 -0.84 -13.55
N LEU A 206 -9.65 -0.49 -12.55
CA LEU A 206 -9.32 -1.39 -11.43
C LEU A 206 -10.58 -1.82 -10.65
N ALA A 207 -11.56 -0.91 -10.48
CA ALA A 207 -12.84 -1.24 -9.87
C ALA A 207 -13.64 -2.26 -10.71
N GLY A 208 -13.60 -2.15 -12.04
CA GLY A 208 -14.19 -3.13 -12.95
C GLY A 208 -13.58 -4.53 -12.76
N ALA A 209 -12.25 -4.62 -12.63
CA ALA A 209 -11.58 -5.88 -12.34
C ALA A 209 -11.98 -6.47 -10.96
N ALA A 210 -12.15 -5.62 -9.94
CA ALA A 210 -12.64 -6.07 -8.64
C ALA A 210 -14.10 -6.57 -8.70
N GLN A 211 -14.97 -5.89 -9.43
CA GLN A 211 -16.36 -6.32 -9.62
C GLN A 211 -16.44 -7.68 -10.34
N ALA A 212 -15.63 -7.88 -11.38
CA ALA A 212 -15.58 -9.15 -12.12
C ALA A 212 -15.17 -10.34 -11.22
N ARG A 213 -14.46 -10.07 -10.09
CA ARG A 213 -14.09 -11.06 -9.07
C ARG A 213 -15.06 -11.14 -7.90
N GLY A 214 -16.16 -10.40 -7.92
CA GLY A 214 -17.12 -10.34 -6.82
C GLY A 214 -16.58 -9.66 -5.54
N VAL A 215 -15.45 -8.95 -5.62
CA VAL A 215 -14.89 -8.20 -4.49
C VAL A 215 -15.62 -6.86 -4.38
N THR A 216 -16.13 -6.56 -3.19
CA THR A 216 -16.96 -5.36 -2.94
C THR A 216 -16.26 -4.29 -2.10
N ARG A 217 -15.16 -4.63 -1.44
CA ARG A 217 -14.41 -3.77 -0.51
C ARG A 217 -13.02 -3.49 -1.05
N VAL A 218 -12.59 -2.23 -0.96
CA VAL A 218 -11.28 -1.80 -1.45
C VAL A 218 -10.60 -0.90 -0.44
N PHE A 219 -9.29 -0.99 -0.34
CA PHE A 219 -8.48 -0.05 0.42
C PHE A 219 -7.27 0.43 -0.36
N LEU A 220 -6.67 1.49 0.11
CA LEU A 220 -5.39 2.02 -0.35
C LEU A 220 -4.63 2.66 0.79
N GLN A 221 -3.38 2.99 0.53
CA GLN A 221 -2.52 3.76 1.42
C GLN A 221 -2.00 4.99 0.68
N VAL A 222 -2.06 6.13 1.34
CA VAL A 222 -1.65 7.42 0.77
C VAL A 222 -0.85 8.22 1.80
N GLU A 223 0.22 8.88 1.36
CA GLU A 223 0.98 9.80 2.21
C GLU A 223 0.07 10.94 2.68
N ALA A 224 0.22 11.33 3.96
CA ALA A 224 -0.66 12.31 4.60
C ALA A 224 -0.56 13.72 3.96
N ASP A 225 0.57 14.03 3.34
CA ASP A 225 0.88 15.31 2.70
C ASP A 225 0.63 15.32 1.17
N ASN A 226 -0.18 14.37 0.65
CA ASN A 226 -0.53 14.31 -0.77
C ASN A 226 -1.97 14.82 -1.06
N PRO A 227 -2.21 16.15 -1.11
CA PRO A 227 -3.55 16.71 -1.25
C PRO A 227 -4.24 16.34 -2.56
N ALA A 228 -3.48 16.18 -3.65
CA ALA A 228 -4.03 15.81 -4.96
C ALA A 228 -4.60 14.38 -4.93
N ALA A 229 -3.89 13.43 -4.32
CA ALA A 229 -4.36 12.07 -4.14
C ALA A 229 -5.58 12.03 -3.21
N HIS A 230 -5.56 12.76 -2.10
CA HIS A 230 -6.70 12.85 -1.18
C HIS A 230 -7.96 13.40 -1.86
N ALA A 231 -7.84 14.41 -2.71
CA ALA A 231 -8.97 14.94 -3.48
C ALA A 231 -9.56 13.90 -4.43
N LEU A 232 -8.72 13.13 -5.13
CA LEU A 232 -9.14 12.04 -6.00
C LEU A 232 -9.86 10.93 -5.21
N TYR A 233 -9.22 10.43 -4.15
CA TYR A 233 -9.74 9.29 -3.38
C TYR A 233 -11.04 9.63 -2.65
N ARG A 234 -11.17 10.85 -2.13
CA ARG A 234 -12.44 11.32 -1.56
C ARG A 234 -13.58 11.29 -2.58
N ARG A 235 -13.34 11.73 -3.84
CA ARG A 235 -14.34 11.64 -4.92
C ARG A 235 -14.67 10.18 -5.27
N ALA A 236 -13.68 9.28 -5.18
CA ALA A 236 -13.88 7.84 -5.38
C ALA A 236 -14.54 7.13 -4.17
N GLY A 237 -14.98 7.88 -3.16
CA GLY A 237 -15.70 7.37 -1.99
C GLY A 237 -14.81 6.83 -0.88
N PHE A 238 -13.48 7.01 -0.96
CA PHE A 238 -12.57 6.60 0.11
C PHE A 238 -12.69 7.49 1.33
N ARG A 239 -12.62 6.85 2.50
CA ARG A 239 -12.62 7.48 3.81
C ARG A 239 -11.45 6.96 4.64
N SER A 240 -10.87 7.81 5.47
CA SER A 240 -9.80 7.44 6.38
C SER A 240 -10.25 6.36 7.35
N ALA A 241 -9.47 5.30 7.47
CA ALA A 241 -9.65 4.24 8.44
C ALA A 241 -8.73 4.46 9.65
N TRP A 242 -7.42 4.56 9.42
CA TRP A 242 -6.44 4.94 10.43
C TRP A 242 -5.23 5.60 9.80
N HIS A 243 -4.48 6.35 10.62
CA HIS A 243 -3.18 6.91 10.29
C HIS A 243 -2.11 5.94 10.77
N TYR A 244 -0.95 5.92 10.11
CA TYR A 244 0.20 5.16 10.54
C TYR A 244 1.50 5.84 10.13
N ARG A 245 2.62 5.44 10.74
CA ARG A 245 3.97 5.84 10.34
C ARG A 245 4.94 4.69 10.42
N TYR A 246 6.04 4.85 9.71
CA TYR A 246 7.18 3.95 9.82
C TYR A 246 8.11 4.44 10.93
N TRP A 247 8.62 3.51 11.72
CA TRP A 247 9.64 3.74 12.72
C TRP A 247 10.90 3.04 12.28
N GLN A 248 12.00 3.80 12.11
CA GLN A 248 13.28 3.31 11.61
C GLN A 248 14.42 4.12 12.24
N THR A 249 15.61 3.52 12.32
CA THR A 249 16.85 4.23 12.63
C THR A 249 17.43 4.86 11.37
N ASN A 250 18.29 5.86 11.51
CA ASN A 250 19.01 6.48 10.38
C ASN A 250 20.01 5.51 9.75
#